data_f05de2d041e16e4d909f12bb54c74708
#
_entry.id   f05de2d041e16e4d909f12bb54c74708
#
_cell.length_a   1.000
_cell.length_b   1.000
_cell.length_c   1.000
_cell.angle_alpha   90.00
_cell.angle_beta   90.00
_cell.angle_gamma   90.00
#
_symmetry.space_group_name_H-M   'P 1'
#
loop_
_entity.id
_entity.type
_entity.pdbx_description
1 polymer ?
#
loop_
_entity_poly.entity_id
_entity_poly.type
_entity_poly.pdbx_seq_one_letter_code
_entity_poly.pdbx_strand_id
1 'polypeptide(L)'
;QYLIKGYAINQQIKLERYNELKDVVRLMSRAIGLQEKVSSDEYDGLFNVISDYVYALDTLDHYDYQSLSISKTTKEEAFRATYDNAMEAINALKEKFGGSQWFANEKDDSFKSSIGQIYQTFGGEELYPSVEEKAAMLLYLVVKNHSFSDGNKRIAAMLFLWFLNNNKVLYAEDGHKRIADNTLVALTLMIAESRTEEKDVMVKVVVNLINKDNQ
;
A
#
# COMPACT_ATOMS: atom_id res chain seq x y z
N GLN A 1 40.34 10.28 5.88
CA GLN A 1 39.31 9.63 6.71
C GLN A 1 37.88 9.92 6.22
N TYR A 2 37.54 11.16 5.80
CA TYR A 2 36.19 11.53 5.30
C TYR A 2 35.83 10.83 3.99
N LEU A 3 36.75 10.67 3.05
CA LEU A 3 36.51 9.99 1.76
C LEU A 3 36.24 8.49 1.95
N ILE A 4 36.94 7.82 2.88
CA ILE A 4 36.71 6.39 3.17
C ILE A 4 35.37 6.17 3.85
N LYS A 5 34.96 7.05 4.78
CA LYS A 5 33.65 6.98 5.42
C LYS A 5 32.53 7.22 4.41
N GLY A 6 32.67 8.22 3.53
CA GLY A 6 31.69 8.49 2.48
C GLY A 6 31.52 7.30 1.52
N TYR A 7 32.62 6.66 1.11
CA TYR A 7 32.57 5.45 0.28
C TYR A 7 31.85 4.28 0.97
N ALA A 8 32.16 4.04 2.25
CA ALA A 8 31.55 2.95 3.02
C ALA A 8 30.04 3.16 3.20
N ILE A 9 29.61 4.38 3.52
CA ILE A 9 28.18 4.75 3.61
C ILE A 9 27.50 4.52 2.26
N ASN A 10 28.11 4.95 1.16
CA ASN A 10 27.58 4.80 -0.19
C ASN A 10 27.40 3.33 -0.60
N GLN A 11 28.32 2.45 -0.22
CA GLN A 11 28.22 1.01 -0.46
C GLN A 11 27.13 0.36 0.39
N GLN A 12 26.95 0.78 1.63
CA GLN A 12 25.89 0.29 2.50
C GLN A 12 24.50 0.67 1.96
N ILE A 13 24.30 1.92 1.55
CA ILE A 13 23.06 2.39 0.95
C ILE A 13 22.70 1.61 -0.32
N LYS A 14 23.69 1.35 -1.19
CA LYS A 14 23.48 0.53 -2.40
C LYS A 14 23.05 -0.89 -2.08
N LEU A 15 23.63 -1.49 -1.03
CA LEU A 15 23.29 -2.83 -0.58
C LEU A 15 21.86 -2.88 -0.01
N GLU A 16 21.47 -1.88 0.77
CA GLU A 16 20.11 -1.76 1.33
C GLU A 16 19.08 -1.67 0.22
N ARG A 17 19.27 -0.83 -0.78
CA ARG A 17 18.39 -0.71 -1.96
C ARG A 17 18.29 -2.00 -2.76
N TYR A 18 19.40 -2.67 -2.98
CA TYR A 18 19.43 -3.97 -3.65
C TYR A 18 18.57 -4.99 -2.89
N ASN A 19 18.65 -5.00 -1.56
CA ASN A 19 17.86 -5.89 -0.72
C ASN A 19 16.37 -5.54 -0.76
N GLU A 20 16.02 -4.25 -0.72
CA GLU A 20 14.63 -3.80 -0.86
C GLU A 20 14.02 -4.23 -2.21
N LEU A 21 14.72 -4.00 -3.32
CA LEU A 21 14.27 -4.45 -4.65
C LEU A 21 14.13 -5.96 -4.71
N LYS A 22 15.09 -6.70 -4.15
CA LYS A 22 15.04 -8.16 -4.06
C LYS A 22 13.83 -8.65 -3.28
N ASP A 23 13.45 -7.98 -2.20
CA ASP A 23 12.28 -8.32 -1.41
C ASP A 23 10.98 -8.08 -2.19
N VAL A 24 10.86 -6.99 -2.93
CA VAL A 24 9.71 -6.74 -3.81
C VAL A 24 9.60 -7.80 -4.90
N VAL A 25 10.69 -8.12 -5.60
CA VAL A 25 10.71 -9.16 -6.63
C VAL A 25 10.34 -10.52 -6.04
N ARG A 26 10.80 -10.84 -4.83
CA ARG A 26 10.45 -12.07 -4.13
C ARG A 26 8.95 -12.14 -3.79
N LEU A 27 8.37 -11.05 -3.29
CA LEU A 27 6.94 -10.94 -3.01
C LEU A 27 6.11 -11.19 -4.27
N MET A 28 6.47 -10.55 -5.37
CA MET A 28 5.80 -10.72 -6.66
C MET A 28 5.91 -12.15 -7.19
N SER A 29 7.11 -12.75 -7.13
CA SER A 29 7.34 -14.13 -7.56
C SER A 29 6.49 -15.11 -6.76
N ARG A 30 6.29 -14.87 -5.45
CA ARG A 30 5.38 -15.69 -4.64
C ARG A 30 3.93 -15.51 -5.06
N ALA A 31 3.48 -14.27 -5.28
CA ALA A 31 2.11 -13.99 -5.70
C ALA A 31 1.78 -14.68 -7.03
N ILE A 32 2.69 -14.65 -7.99
CA ILE A 32 2.53 -15.34 -9.29
C ILE A 32 2.58 -16.86 -9.12
N GLY A 33 3.53 -17.38 -8.33
CA GLY A 33 3.77 -18.82 -8.19
C GLY A 33 2.69 -19.60 -7.45
N LEU A 34 1.88 -18.92 -6.62
CA LEU A 34 0.81 -19.54 -5.82
C LEU A 34 -0.56 -19.50 -6.48
N GLN A 35 -0.70 -18.79 -7.62
CA GLN A 35 -1.96 -18.74 -8.35
C GLN A 35 -1.90 -19.67 -9.56
N GLU A 36 -2.73 -20.70 -9.56
CA GLU A 36 -2.85 -21.65 -10.69
C GLU A 36 -3.33 -20.97 -12.00
N LYS A 37 -4.01 -19.82 -11.89
CA LYS A 37 -4.42 -18.98 -13.02
C LYS A 37 -4.43 -17.51 -12.61
N VAL A 38 -3.40 -16.78 -12.95
CA VAL A 38 -3.38 -15.31 -12.89
C VAL A 38 -4.09 -14.78 -14.13
N SER A 39 -5.09 -13.92 -13.97
CA SER A 39 -5.75 -13.25 -15.09
C SER A 39 -4.78 -12.30 -15.81
N SER A 40 -5.06 -11.96 -17.08
CA SER A 40 -4.24 -10.99 -17.84
C SER A 40 -4.11 -9.66 -17.10
N ASP A 41 -5.21 -9.15 -16.53
CA ASP A 41 -5.22 -7.87 -15.82
C ASP A 41 -4.38 -7.92 -14.53
N GLU A 42 -4.38 -9.05 -13.82
CA GLU A 42 -3.54 -9.27 -12.64
C GLU A 42 -2.05 -9.32 -13.01
N TYR A 43 -1.72 -9.93 -14.15
CA TYR A 43 -0.35 -10.01 -14.65
C TYR A 43 0.18 -8.62 -15.05
N ASP A 44 -0.63 -7.85 -15.78
CA ASP A 44 -0.30 -6.49 -16.20
C ASP A 44 -0.16 -5.57 -14.98
N GLY A 45 -1.00 -5.76 -13.96
CA GLY A 45 -0.90 -5.06 -12.69
C GLY A 45 0.42 -5.32 -11.96
N LEU A 46 0.85 -6.60 -11.89
CA LEU A 46 2.13 -6.97 -11.29
C LEU A 46 3.33 -6.37 -12.04
N PHE A 47 3.27 -6.37 -13.36
CA PHE A 47 4.32 -5.76 -14.19
C PHE A 47 4.42 -4.24 -13.97
N ASN A 48 3.28 -3.55 -13.88
CA ASN A 48 3.24 -2.12 -13.59
C ASN A 48 3.81 -1.79 -12.21
N VAL A 49 3.54 -2.62 -11.18
CA VAL A 49 4.16 -2.43 -9.85
C VAL A 49 5.68 -2.53 -9.93
N ILE A 50 6.23 -3.51 -10.66
CA ILE A 50 7.69 -3.60 -10.85
C ILE A 50 8.22 -2.34 -11.52
N SER A 51 7.61 -1.93 -12.63
CA SER A 51 8.04 -0.78 -13.41
C SER A 51 8.01 0.51 -12.60
N ASP A 52 6.90 0.77 -11.91
CA ASP A 52 6.74 1.96 -11.06
C ASP A 52 7.72 1.95 -9.89
N TYR A 53 7.99 0.78 -9.29
CA TYR A 53 8.93 0.66 -8.19
C TYR A 53 10.38 0.88 -8.64
N VAL A 54 10.78 0.30 -9.78
CA VAL A 54 12.11 0.53 -10.38
C VAL A 54 12.27 2.00 -10.73
N TYR A 55 11.26 2.62 -11.31
CA TYR A 55 11.27 4.05 -11.61
C TYR A 55 11.43 4.91 -10.34
N ALA A 56 10.69 4.58 -9.28
CA ALA A 56 10.83 5.28 -7.99
C ALA A 56 12.24 5.14 -7.39
N LEU A 57 12.85 3.96 -7.51
CA LEU A 57 14.23 3.74 -7.06
C LEU A 57 15.24 4.51 -7.91
N ASP A 58 15.10 4.52 -9.24
CA ASP A 58 15.98 5.26 -10.16
C ASP A 58 15.90 6.76 -9.92
N THR A 59 14.70 7.27 -9.66
CA THR A 59 14.49 8.69 -9.35
C THR A 59 15.14 9.07 -8.03
N LEU A 60 15.09 8.20 -7.03
CA LEU A 60 15.79 8.39 -5.76
C LEU A 60 17.32 8.35 -5.93
N ASP A 61 17.85 7.57 -6.89
CA ASP A 61 19.28 7.56 -7.22
C ASP A 61 19.78 8.91 -7.79
N HIS A 62 18.94 9.62 -8.48
CA HIS A 62 19.29 10.95 -9.00
C HIS A 62 19.35 12.03 -7.91
N TYR A 63 18.68 11.85 -6.80
CA TYR A 63 18.45 12.89 -5.78
C TYR A 63 19.13 12.69 -4.43
N ASP A 64 19.90 11.71 -4.13
CA ASP A 64 20.63 11.52 -2.86
C ASP A 64 20.60 10.08 -2.34
N TYR A 65 21.23 9.14 -2.93
CA TYR A 65 21.70 7.89 -2.31
C TYR A 65 20.95 7.38 -1.05
N GLN A 66 19.64 7.55 -0.98
CA GLN A 66 18.84 7.16 0.18
C GLN A 66 18.13 5.82 -0.02
N SER A 67 17.98 5.04 1.06
CA SER A 67 17.10 3.88 1.14
C SER A 67 15.66 4.28 0.80
N LEU A 68 14.79 3.33 0.41
CA LEU A 68 13.37 3.59 0.15
C LEU A 68 12.77 4.31 1.36
N SER A 69 12.56 5.61 1.24
CA SER A 69 12.06 6.46 2.31
C SER A 69 10.64 6.93 1.98
N ILE A 70 9.89 7.22 3.01
CA ILE A 70 8.61 7.90 2.90
C ILE A 70 8.88 9.40 2.95
N SER A 71 8.57 10.11 1.86
CA SER A 71 8.76 11.56 1.76
C SER A 71 7.62 12.22 0.99
N LYS A 72 7.52 13.54 1.09
CA LYS A 72 6.51 14.36 0.39
C LYS A 72 5.07 13.88 0.59
N THR A 73 4.76 13.42 1.80
CA THR A 73 3.46 12.92 2.20
C THR A 73 2.55 14.03 2.74
N THR A 74 1.24 13.79 2.68
CA THR A 74 0.20 14.70 3.17
C THR A 74 -0.03 14.48 4.67
N LYS A 75 0.34 15.47 5.48
CA LYS A 75 0.17 15.40 6.96
C LYS A 75 -1.21 15.83 7.42
N GLU A 76 -1.85 16.76 6.70
CA GLU A 76 -3.18 17.24 7.05
C GLU A 76 -4.25 16.25 6.57
N GLU A 77 -4.89 15.60 7.51
CA GLU A 77 -5.98 14.67 7.26
C GLU A 77 -7.31 15.43 7.22
N ALA A 78 -7.87 15.60 6.01
CA ALA A 78 -9.16 16.28 5.83
C ALA A 78 -10.36 15.39 6.23
N PHE A 79 -10.18 14.06 6.21
CA PHE A 79 -11.20 13.07 6.51
C PHE A 79 -10.63 11.95 7.36
N ARG A 80 -11.27 11.69 8.51
CA ARG A 80 -10.91 10.61 9.42
C ARG A 80 -11.80 9.38 9.20
N ALA A 81 -11.19 8.24 8.92
CA ALA A 81 -11.91 6.98 8.86
C ALA A 81 -12.33 6.54 10.26
N THR A 82 -13.60 6.16 10.38
CA THR A 82 -14.16 5.49 11.55
C THR A 82 -14.73 4.14 11.12
N TYR A 83 -14.97 3.25 12.08
CA TYR A 83 -15.63 1.99 11.79
C TYR A 83 -16.97 2.21 11.08
N ASP A 84 -17.80 3.13 11.59
CA ASP A 84 -19.15 3.37 11.07
C ASP A 84 -19.12 3.87 9.63
N ASN A 85 -18.33 4.91 9.31
CA ASN A 85 -18.28 5.45 7.94
C ASN A 85 -17.61 4.48 6.94
N ALA A 86 -16.67 3.66 7.41
CA ALA A 86 -16.09 2.60 6.58
C ALA A 86 -17.11 1.49 6.29
N MET A 87 -17.92 1.09 7.28
CA MET A 87 -18.99 0.11 7.07
C MET A 87 -20.11 0.64 6.15
N GLU A 88 -20.45 1.92 6.22
CA GLU A 88 -21.36 2.55 5.26
C GLU A 88 -20.84 2.43 3.84
N ALA A 89 -19.54 2.72 3.61
CA ALA A 89 -18.90 2.58 2.30
C ALA A 89 -18.89 1.12 1.81
N ILE A 90 -18.64 0.16 2.71
CA ILE A 90 -18.67 -1.28 2.40
C ILE A 90 -20.09 -1.73 2.05
N ASN A 91 -21.11 -1.28 2.77
CA ASN A 91 -22.50 -1.62 2.50
C ASN A 91 -22.96 -1.06 1.14
N ALA A 92 -22.58 0.17 0.79
CA ALA A 92 -22.82 0.74 -0.53
C ALA A 92 -22.14 -0.08 -1.65
N LEU A 93 -20.92 -0.58 -1.42
CA LEU A 93 -20.25 -1.48 -2.35
C LEU A 93 -21.02 -2.81 -2.50
N LYS A 94 -21.48 -3.37 -1.37
CA LYS A 94 -22.27 -4.62 -1.34
C LYS A 94 -23.57 -4.49 -2.13
N GLU A 95 -24.30 -3.40 -1.97
CA GLU A 95 -25.53 -3.12 -2.71
C GLU A 95 -25.28 -3.01 -4.21
N LYS A 96 -24.20 -2.35 -4.60
CA LYS A 96 -23.88 -2.10 -6.01
C LYS A 96 -23.28 -3.32 -6.74
N PHE A 97 -22.43 -4.09 -6.07
CA PHE A 97 -21.60 -5.14 -6.70
C PHE A 97 -21.64 -6.48 -5.97
N GLY A 98 -22.39 -6.59 -4.88
CA GLY A 98 -22.46 -7.82 -4.09
C GLY A 98 -23.06 -8.96 -4.90
N GLY A 99 -22.26 -9.99 -5.20
CA GLY A 99 -22.69 -11.18 -5.92
C GLY A 99 -22.91 -12.40 -5.04
N SER A 100 -22.24 -12.47 -3.89
CA SER A 100 -22.30 -13.59 -2.94
C SER A 100 -23.06 -13.17 -1.67
N GLN A 101 -23.88 -14.07 -1.13
CA GLN A 101 -24.52 -13.85 0.18
C GLN A 101 -23.49 -13.69 1.32
N TRP A 102 -22.26 -14.12 1.11
CA TRP A 102 -21.17 -14.05 2.07
C TRP A 102 -20.32 -12.78 1.93
N PHE A 103 -20.51 -12.01 0.84
CA PHE A 103 -19.74 -10.81 0.59
C PHE A 103 -19.92 -9.78 1.70
N ALA A 104 -18.82 -9.23 2.19
CA ALA A 104 -18.76 -8.20 3.23
C ALA A 104 -19.41 -8.57 4.58
N ASN A 105 -19.62 -9.87 4.86
CA ASN A 105 -20.05 -10.30 6.17
C ASN A 105 -18.83 -10.41 7.09
N GLU A 106 -18.80 -9.62 8.16
CA GLU A 106 -17.72 -9.65 9.16
C GLU A 106 -17.70 -11.00 9.87
N LYS A 107 -16.50 -11.50 10.14
CA LYS A 107 -16.28 -12.72 10.91
C LYS A 107 -16.14 -12.46 12.40
N ASP A 108 -15.52 -11.31 12.72
CA ASP A 108 -15.15 -10.90 14.07
C ASP A 108 -14.84 -9.39 14.11
N ASP A 109 -14.33 -8.89 15.24
CA ASP A 109 -13.98 -7.48 15.46
C ASP A 109 -12.66 -7.04 14.80
N SER A 110 -12.05 -7.87 13.94
CA SER A 110 -10.74 -7.58 13.35
C SER A 110 -10.77 -6.37 12.40
N PHE A 111 -11.90 -6.13 11.72
CA PHE A 111 -12.05 -4.93 10.88
C PHE A 111 -12.07 -3.65 11.73
N LYS A 112 -12.82 -3.64 12.82
CA LYS A 112 -12.84 -2.52 13.77
C LYS A 112 -11.45 -2.25 14.35
N SER A 113 -10.71 -3.33 14.67
CA SER A 113 -9.33 -3.24 15.12
C SER A 113 -8.41 -2.67 14.02
N SER A 114 -8.61 -3.04 12.75
CA SER A 114 -7.84 -2.49 11.61
C SER A 114 -8.01 -0.98 11.48
N ILE A 115 -9.24 -0.47 11.59
CA ILE A 115 -9.51 0.98 11.60
C ILE A 115 -8.80 1.66 12.78
N GLY A 116 -8.84 1.08 13.98
CA GLY A 116 -8.12 1.61 15.14
C GLY A 116 -6.60 1.65 14.96
N GLN A 117 -6.04 0.64 14.32
CA GLN A 117 -4.58 0.51 14.15
C GLN A 117 -3.97 1.60 13.26
N ILE A 118 -4.67 2.10 12.24
CA ILE A 118 -4.13 3.17 11.38
C ILE A 118 -3.97 4.50 12.13
N TYR A 119 -4.62 4.66 13.29
CA TYR A 119 -4.55 5.83 14.18
C TYR A 119 -3.78 5.56 15.47
N GLN A 120 -3.03 4.48 15.52
CA GLN A 120 -2.26 4.10 16.70
C GLN A 120 -1.14 5.10 16.96
N THR A 121 -0.92 5.42 18.25
CA THR A 121 0.15 6.31 18.69
C THR A 121 1.16 5.56 19.55
N PHE A 122 2.39 6.03 19.53
CA PHE A 122 3.44 5.59 20.44
C PHE A 122 4.18 6.82 20.99
N GLY A 123 4.27 6.93 22.30
CA GLY A 123 4.92 8.10 22.92
C GLY A 123 4.21 9.43 22.66
N GLY A 124 2.93 9.42 22.25
CA GLY A 124 2.16 10.60 21.90
C GLY A 124 2.24 10.99 20.41
N GLU A 125 3.02 10.28 19.62
CA GLU A 125 3.14 10.49 18.16
C GLU A 125 2.42 9.39 17.38
N GLU A 126 1.79 9.74 16.26
CA GLU A 126 1.14 8.78 15.38
C GLU A 126 2.20 7.87 14.71
N LEU A 127 1.94 6.56 14.68
CA LEU A 127 2.80 5.59 13.98
C LEU A 127 2.75 5.76 12.46
N TYR A 128 1.63 6.27 11.94
CA TYR A 128 1.38 6.52 10.52
C TYR A 128 0.94 7.98 10.37
N PRO A 129 1.92 8.94 10.34
CA PRO A 129 1.60 10.36 10.46
C PRO A 129 1.04 11.02 9.20
N SER A 130 0.99 10.31 8.07
CA SER A 130 0.49 10.83 6.80
C SER A 130 -0.73 10.07 6.30
N VAL A 131 -1.50 10.74 5.42
CA VAL A 131 -2.66 10.15 4.75
C VAL A 131 -2.26 8.91 3.96
N GLU A 132 -1.15 8.98 3.23
CA GLU A 132 -0.65 7.88 2.40
C GLU A 132 -0.24 6.68 3.25
N GLU A 133 0.41 6.88 4.39
CA GLU A 133 0.77 5.80 5.31
C GLU A 133 -0.47 5.15 5.93
N LYS A 134 -1.45 5.94 6.37
CA LYS A 134 -2.72 5.42 6.88
C LYS A 134 -3.47 4.63 5.80
N ALA A 135 -3.51 5.13 4.56
CA ALA A 135 -4.11 4.43 3.43
C ALA A 135 -3.41 3.10 3.14
N ALA A 136 -2.08 3.09 3.10
CA ALA A 136 -1.28 1.89 2.87
C ALA A 136 -1.49 0.85 3.98
N MET A 137 -1.54 1.29 5.25
CA MET A 137 -1.83 0.42 6.39
C MET A 137 -3.26 -0.12 6.36
N LEU A 138 -4.24 0.69 5.97
CA LEU A 138 -5.63 0.23 5.82
C LEU A 138 -5.72 -0.88 4.77
N LEU A 139 -5.10 -0.66 3.59
CA LEU A 139 -5.01 -1.67 2.54
C LEU A 139 -4.38 -2.96 3.07
N TYR A 140 -3.23 -2.86 3.73
CA TYR A 140 -2.48 -3.98 4.27
C TYR A 140 -3.31 -4.78 5.29
N LEU A 141 -3.88 -4.10 6.29
CA LEU A 141 -4.59 -4.75 7.39
C LEU A 141 -5.87 -5.46 6.91
N VAL A 142 -6.67 -4.82 6.05
CA VAL A 142 -7.92 -5.44 5.55
C VAL A 142 -7.64 -6.68 4.71
N VAL A 143 -6.55 -6.66 3.90
CA VAL A 143 -6.14 -7.87 3.16
C VAL A 143 -5.62 -8.95 4.09
N LYS A 144 -4.76 -8.60 5.07
CA LYS A 144 -4.10 -9.61 5.94
C LYS A 144 -5.00 -10.21 7.01
N ASN A 145 -5.86 -9.41 7.61
CA ASN A 145 -6.71 -9.87 8.70
C ASN A 145 -7.87 -10.75 8.23
N HIS A 146 -8.18 -10.74 6.94
CA HIS A 146 -9.30 -11.51 6.40
C HIS A 146 -10.61 -11.33 7.20
N SER A 147 -10.90 -10.10 7.57
CA SER A 147 -11.99 -9.71 8.46
C SER A 147 -13.39 -10.09 7.96
N PHE A 148 -13.54 -10.29 6.65
CA PHE A 148 -14.80 -10.62 6.00
C PHE A 148 -14.80 -12.04 5.46
N SER A 149 -15.99 -12.66 5.40
CA SER A 149 -16.18 -14.02 4.89
C SER A 149 -15.86 -14.14 3.41
N ASP A 150 -16.13 -13.08 2.63
CA ASP A 150 -15.78 -12.97 1.22
C ASP A 150 -15.50 -11.50 0.85
N GLY A 151 -14.69 -11.29 -0.19
CA GLY A 151 -14.43 -10.00 -0.79
C GLY A 151 -13.30 -9.17 -0.14
N ASN A 152 -12.48 -9.73 0.75
CA ASN A 152 -11.46 -8.95 1.50
C ASN A 152 -10.56 -8.10 0.60
N LYS A 153 -10.03 -8.62 -0.52
CA LYS A 153 -9.18 -7.85 -1.44
C LYS A 153 -9.95 -6.69 -2.11
N ARG A 154 -11.20 -6.94 -2.52
CA ARG A 154 -12.09 -5.92 -3.13
C ARG A 154 -12.45 -4.82 -2.14
N ILE A 155 -12.80 -5.21 -0.92
CA ILE A 155 -13.11 -4.29 0.18
C ILE A 155 -11.88 -3.45 0.52
N ALA A 156 -10.72 -4.08 0.65
CA ALA A 156 -9.46 -3.38 0.92
C ALA A 156 -9.12 -2.35 -0.16
N ALA A 157 -9.21 -2.73 -1.43
CA ALA A 157 -8.96 -1.83 -2.56
C ALA A 157 -9.97 -0.66 -2.58
N MET A 158 -11.25 -0.93 -2.37
CA MET A 158 -12.27 0.11 -2.31
C MET A 158 -12.03 1.07 -1.15
N LEU A 159 -11.77 0.58 0.06
CA LEU A 159 -11.50 1.41 1.24
C LEU A 159 -10.24 2.26 1.07
N PHE A 160 -9.21 1.72 0.44
CA PHE A 160 -8.00 2.46 0.10
C PHE A 160 -8.30 3.65 -0.81
N LEU A 161 -9.01 3.43 -1.92
CA LEU A 161 -9.40 4.49 -2.84
C LEU A 161 -10.36 5.49 -2.18
N TRP A 162 -11.32 5.01 -1.41
CA TRP A 162 -12.27 5.83 -0.66
C TRP A 162 -11.56 6.74 0.34
N PHE A 163 -10.59 6.22 1.09
CA PHE A 163 -9.83 7.00 2.07
C PHE A 163 -8.97 8.07 1.40
N LEU A 164 -8.24 7.73 0.33
CA LEU A 164 -7.44 8.68 -0.45
C LEU A 164 -8.33 9.76 -1.10
N ASN A 165 -9.48 9.38 -1.64
CA ASN A 165 -10.40 10.31 -2.29
C ASN A 165 -11.00 11.33 -1.30
N ASN A 166 -11.45 10.87 -0.13
CA ASN A 166 -12.00 11.76 0.90
C ASN A 166 -10.93 12.70 1.49
N ASN A 167 -9.68 12.29 1.48
CA ASN A 167 -8.53 13.12 1.87
C ASN A 167 -7.95 13.95 0.70
N LYS A 168 -8.56 13.91 -0.49
CA LYS A 168 -8.15 14.66 -1.69
C LYS A 168 -6.74 14.31 -2.18
N VAL A 169 -6.27 13.09 -1.90
CA VAL A 169 -4.93 12.58 -2.28
C VAL A 169 -5.01 11.61 -3.46
N LEU A 170 -6.21 11.13 -3.85
CA LEU A 170 -6.37 10.14 -4.93
C LEU A 170 -5.98 10.68 -6.31
N TYR A 171 -6.20 11.96 -6.55
CA TYR A 171 -5.92 12.62 -7.84
C TYR A 171 -4.80 13.65 -7.67
N ALA A 172 -3.95 13.76 -8.68
CA ALA A 172 -2.96 14.83 -8.79
C ALA A 172 -3.62 16.15 -9.21
N GLU A 173 -2.87 17.26 -9.17
CA GLU A 173 -3.38 18.60 -9.51
C GLU A 173 -3.91 18.70 -10.95
N ASP A 174 -3.34 17.95 -11.88
CA ASP A 174 -3.78 17.87 -13.28
C ASP A 174 -4.99 16.93 -13.49
N GLY A 175 -5.51 16.32 -12.42
CA GLY A 175 -6.69 15.47 -12.41
C GLY A 175 -6.44 14.00 -12.74
N HIS A 176 -5.19 13.57 -13.01
CA HIS A 176 -4.95 12.14 -13.20
C HIS A 176 -4.97 11.36 -11.88
N LYS A 177 -5.39 10.10 -11.93
CA LYS A 177 -5.42 9.21 -10.79
C LYS A 177 -4.01 8.73 -10.45
N ARG A 178 -3.56 8.95 -9.20
CA ARG A 178 -2.18 8.65 -8.76
C ARG A 178 -1.83 7.16 -8.78
N ILE A 179 -2.81 6.29 -8.71
CA ILE A 179 -2.60 4.84 -8.75
C ILE A 179 -3.57 4.19 -9.73
N ALA A 180 -3.05 3.42 -10.67
CA ALA A 180 -3.84 2.70 -11.65
C ALA A 180 -4.60 1.51 -11.01
N ASP A 181 -5.75 1.13 -11.56
CA ASP A 181 -6.59 0.06 -10.99
C ASP A 181 -5.90 -1.30 -11.04
N ASN A 182 -5.19 -1.62 -12.13
CA ASN A 182 -4.41 -2.85 -12.26
C ASN A 182 -3.22 -2.90 -11.27
N THR A 183 -2.55 -1.77 -11.02
CA THR A 183 -1.52 -1.66 -9.99
C THR A 183 -2.10 -1.95 -8.59
N LEU A 184 -3.28 -1.42 -8.29
CA LEU A 184 -3.96 -1.69 -7.02
C LEU A 184 -4.33 -3.16 -6.86
N VAL A 185 -4.81 -3.83 -7.92
CA VAL A 185 -5.05 -5.29 -7.92
C VAL A 185 -3.76 -6.04 -7.59
N ALA A 186 -2.66 -5.71 -8.26
CA ALA A 186 -1.36 -6.34 -7.99
C ALA A 186 -0.90 -6.14 -6.53
N LEU A 187 -1.07 -4.94 -5.97
CA LEU A 187 -0.75 -4.67 -4.57
C LEU A 187 -1.55 -5.54 -3.59
N THR A 188 -2.84 -5.75 -3.84
CA THR A 188 -3.65 -6.63 -2.99
C THR A 188 -3.16 -8.07 -3.01
N LEU A 189 -2.69 -8.57 -4.18
CA LEU A 189 -2.09 -9.90 -4.32
C LEU A 189 -0.76 -9.99 -3.59
N MET A 190 0.12 -9.01 -3.79
CA MET A 190 1.43 -8.96 -3.11
C MET A 190 1.27 -8.93 -1.60
N ILE A 191 0.36 -8.10 -1.08
CA ILE A 191 0.05 -8.04 0.35
C ILE A 191 -0.46 -9.38 0.85
N ALA A 192 -1.39 -10.03 0.14
CA ALA A 192 -1.94 -11.33 0.55
C ALA A 192 -0.83 -12.38 0.74
N GLU A 193 0.15 -12.40 -0.15
CA GLU A 193 1.29 -13.35 -0.13
C GLU A 193 2.46 -12.89 0.74
N SER A 194 2.50 -11.63 1.20
CA SER A 194 3.58 -11.11 2.04
C SER A 194 3.63 -11.80 3.41
N ARG A 195 4.80 -11.86 4.01
CA ARG A 195 4.97 -12.28 5.40
C ARG A 195 4.78 -11.09 6.34
N THR A 196 4.54 -11.36 7.60
CA THR A 196 4.36 -10.31 8.62
C THR A 196 5.59 -9.39 8.72
N GLU A 197 6.79 -9.95 8.58
CA GLU A 197 8.06 -9.23 8.62
C GLU A 197 8.24 -8.26 7.43
N GLU A 198 7.49 -8.48 6.34
CA GLU A 198 7.55 -7.69 5.11
C GLU A 198 6.54 -6.51 5.11
N LYS A 199 5.79 -6.33 6.21
CA LYS A 199 4.80 -5.26 6.36
C LYS A 199 5.36 -3.88 6.01
N ASP A 200 6.50 -3.52 6.59
CA ASP A 200 7.08 -2.20 6.42
C ASP A 200 7.55 -1.96 4.97
N VAL A 201 8.05 -3.01 4.30
CA VAL A 201 8.40 -2.96 2.87
C VAL A 201 7.14 -2.71 2.04
N MET A 202 6.06 -3.43 2.31
CA MET A 202 4.79 -3.26 1.59
C MET A 202 4.20 -1.86 1.78
N VAL A 203 4.20 -1.34 3.00
CA VAL A 203 3.72 0.04 3.27
C VAL A 203 4.54 1.06 2.49
N LYS A 204 5.87 0.97 2.52
CA LYS A 204 6.76 1.86 1.75
C LYS A 204 6.51 1.78 0.24
N VAL A 205 6.32 0.58 -0.31
CA VAL A 205 5.99 0.39 -1.74
C VAL A 205 4.69 1.11 -2.09
N VAL A 206 3.64 0.90 -1.30
CA VAL A 206 2.34 1.54 -1.56
C VAL A 206 2.45 3.07 -1.50
N VAL A 207 3.10 3.62 -0.46
CA VAL A 207 3.28 5.08 -0.31
C VAL A 207 4.07 5.67 -1.48
N ASN A 208 5.17 5.03 -1.88
CA ASN A 208 5.98 5.53 -3.01
C ASN A 208 5.19 5.48 -4.34
N LEU A 209 4.34 4.48 -4.55
CA LEU A 209 3.48 4.41 -5.74
C LEU A 209 2.39 5.48 -5.76
N ILE A 210 1.85 5.88 -4.60
CA ILE A 210 0.93 7.01 -4.51
C ILE A 210 1.66 8.32 -4.84
N ASN A 211 2.91 8.47 -4.38
CA ASN A 211 3.67 9.72 -4.44
C ASN A 211 4.67 9.79 -5.60
N LYS A 212 4.65 8.87 -6.55
CA LYS A 212 5.59 8.82 -7.68
C LYS A 212 5.66 10.12 -8.48
N ASP A 213 4.55 10.86 -8.55
CA ASP A 213 4.43 12.10 -9.31
C ASP A 213 4.72 13.37 -8.47
N ASN A 214 5.00 13.21 -7.18
CA ASN A 214 5.35 14.30 -6.28
C ASN A 214 6.87 14.58 -6.26
N GLN A 215 7.64 14.00 -7.16
CA GLN A 215 9.10 14.09 -7.19
C GLN A 215 9.60 15.29 -8.00
#